data_256873d29547b6bf3f74f1d06670b99c
#
_entry.id   256873d29547b6bf3f74f1d06670b99c
#
_cell.length_a   1.000
_cell.length_b   1.000
_cell.length_c   1.000
_cell.angle_alpha   90.00
_cell.angle_beta   90.00
_cell.angle_gamma   90.00
#
_symmetry.space_group_name_H-M   'P 1'
#
loop_
_entity.id
_entity.type
_entity.pdbx_description
1 polymer ?
#
loop_
_entity_poly.entity_id
_entity_poly.type
_entity_poly.pdbx_seq_one_letter_code
_entity_poly.pdbx_strand_id
1 'polypeptide(L)'
;VRAVNTGANSEEKGDFIQSLMDHQEKLHMTLGRKRRFASIGVHDLSTLRPPFRVTTVSSGFSFTPLASMEEMSIEKILTHHPKGIEYAHLMQDVKKFPIILDSEDKVLSFPPIINGSHTTVSEETTDFFIDVTGWDRRACEASLLLVCLSMSERGGEIESIQLNDTDGEQYLSPKGEAITHRVPDSLIQKILGIKLASGDLSSSIKKMGGTLEESRTVTDGPNQRGRWSDCVVGEVEHLIKMPRWRSDIMHPVDIVEDIAIGFGFQNLPLKLSTTHLDALPLKSSNLKRRVGESLRACGLQEVQSLTLS
;
A
#
# COMPACT_ATOMS: atom_id res chain seq x y z
N VAL A 1 -17.13 -2.97 7.70
CA VAL A 1 -17.04 -2.20 8.96
C VAL A 1 -18.43 -1.72 9.32
N ARG A 2 -18.85 -1.92 10.59
CA ARG A 2 -20.19 -1.57 11.07
C ARG A 2 -20.15 -0.45 12.09
N ALA A 3 -21.33 0.19 12.25
CA ALA A 3 -21.56 1.21 13.26
C ALA A 3 -20.55 2.36 13.27
N VAL A 4 -20.14 2.80 12.09
CA VAL A 4 -19.21 3.93 11.94
C VAL A 4 -19.92 5.22 12.31
N ASN A 5 -19.31 6.02 13.18
CA ASN A 5 -19.81 7.36 13.49
C ASN A 5 -19.43 8.31 12.33
N THR A 6 -20.40 8.58 11.48
CA THR A 6 -20.22 9.45 10.29
C THR A 6 -20.38 10.93 10.60
N GLY A 7 -20.98 11.29 11.74
CA GLY A 7 -21.22 12.66 12.19
C GLY A 7 -22.59 12.84 12.83
N ALA A 8 -22.77 13.93 13.54
CA ALA A 8 -23.99 14.25 14.27
C ALA A 8 -25.05 14.97 13.40
N ASN A 9 -24.63 15.63 12.32
CA ASN A 9 -25.49 16.40 11.43
C ASN A 9 -25.12 16.13 9.95
N SER A 10 -25.92 16.63 9.00
CA SER A 10 -25.72 16.39 7.57
C SER A 10 -24.38 16.94 7.04
N GLU A 11 -23.90 18.07 7.56
CA GLU A 11 -22.62 18.66 7.16
C GLU A 11 -21.47 17.75 7.56
N GLU A 12 -21.41 17.29 8.81
CA GLU A 12 -20.38 16.37 9.30
C GLU A 12 -20.39 15.01 8.55
N LYS A 13 -21.58 14.50 8.25
CA LYS A 13 -21.76 13.27 7.47
C LYS A 13 -21.28 13.44 6.03
N GLY A 14 -21.61 14.58 5.39
CA GLY A 14 -21.11 14.91 4.06
C GLY A 14 -19.58 15.05 4.02
N ASP A 15 -19.00 15.72 5.02
CA ASP A 15 -17.54 15.86 5.16
C ASP A 15 -16.86 14.49 5.36
N PHE A 16 -17.47 13.61 6.13
CA PHE A 16 -16.96 12.24 6.29
C PHE A 16 -16.94 11.48 4.96
N ILE A 17 -18.04 11.50 4.22
CA ILE A 17 -18.11 10.82 2.90
C ILE A 17 -17.08 11.39 1.95
N GLN A 18 -16.94 12.72 1.88
CA GLN A 18 -15.93 13.36 1.03
C GLN A 18 -14.51 12.94 1.45
N SER A 19 -14.22 12.96 2.75
CA SER A 19 -12.92 12.52 3.28
C SER A 19 -12.63 11.05 2.97
N LEU A 20 -13.65 10.19 3.04
CA LEU A 20 -13.54 8.77 2.69
C LEU A 20 -13.23 8.58 1.21
N MET A 21 -13.90 9.34 0.32
CA MET A 21 -13.64 9.30 -1.12
C MET A 21 -12.25 9.83 -1.45
N ASP A 22 -11.82 10.92 -0.81
CA ASP A 22 -10.48 11.48 -0.98
C ASP A 22 -9.39 10.50 -0.50
N HIS A 23 -9.62 9.80 0.60
CA HIS A 23 -8.72 8.76 1.09
C HIS A 23 -8.63 7.59 0.11
N GLN A 24 -9.78 7.12 -0.40
CA GLN A 24 -9.85 6.08 -1.43
C GLN A 24 -9.06 6.48 -2.69
N GLU A 25 -9.26 7.70 -3.21
CA GLU A 25 -8.54 8.17 -4.40
C GLU A 25 -7.03 8.32 -4.15
N LYS A 26 -6.61 8.79 -2.97
CA LYS A 26 -5.18 8.80 -2.59
C LYS A 26 -4.58 7.40 -2.61
N LEU A 27 -5.27 6.40 -2.07
CA LEU A 27 -4.82 5.00 -2.10
C LEU A 27 -4.79 4.45 -3.53
N HIS A 28 -5.78 4.76 -4.36
CA HIS A 28 -5.78 4.40 -5.79
C HIS A 28 -4.55 4.95 -6.52
N MET A 29 -4.18 6.20 -6.26
CA MET A 29 -3.05 6.86 -6.91
C MET A 29 -1.69 6.38 -6.40
N THR A 30 -1.58 6.06 -5.11
CA THR A 30 -0.33 5.65 -4.44
C THR A 30 -0.14 4.13 -4.46
N LEU A 31 -0.65 3.41 -3.48
CA LEU A 31 -0.53 1.94 -3.37
C LEU A 31 -1.16 1.23 -4.57
N GLY A 32 -2.29 1.71 -5.05
CA GLY A 32 -3.02 1.16 -6.18
C GLY A 32 -2.37 1.39 -7.54
N ARG A 33 -1.37 2.28 -7.66
CA ARG A 33 -0.72 2.61 -8.93
C ARG A 33 -1.73 2.90 -10.04
N LYS A 34 -2.63 3.89 -9.80
CA LYS A 34 -3.75 4.23 -10.69
C LYS A 34 -4.66 3.01 -10.93
N ARG A 35 -5.08 2.35 -9.85
CA ARG A 35 -5.94 1.15 -9.81
C ARG A 35 -5.35 -0.11 -10.45
N ARG A 36 -4.08 -0.07 -10.89
CA ARG A 36 -3.43 -1.24 -11.50
C ARG A 36 -3.10 -2.32 -10.47
N PHE A 37 -2.58 -1.92 -9.29
CA PHE A 37 -2.15 -2.85 -8.24
C PHE A 37 -3.27 -3.12 -7.24
N ALA A 38 -4.05 -2.12 -6.89
CA ALA A 38 -5.22 -2.24 -6.04
C ALA A 38 -6.28 -1.21 -6.45
N SER A 39 -7.52 -1.67 -6.55
CA SER A 39 -8.72 -0.87 -6.71
C SER A 39 -9.65 -1.14 -5.55
N ILE A 40 -10.18 -0.09 -4.95
CA ILE A 40 -11.00 -0.12 -3.75
C ILE A 40 -12.44 0.23 -4.14
N GLY A 41 -13.39 -0.60 -3.75
CA GLY A 41 -14.81 -0.29 -3.76
C GLY A 41 -15.31 -0.09 -2.34
N VAL A 42 -16.07 0.96 -2.10
CA VAL A 42 -16.77 1.21 -0.85
C VAL A 42 -18.26 1.22 -1.11
N HIS A 43 -19.00 0.44 -0.36
CA HIS A 43 -20.42 0.15 -0.60
C HIS A 43 -21.23 0.30 0.67
N ASP A 44 -22.50 0.67 0.53
CA ASP A 44 -23.48 0.61 1.61
C ASP A 44 -23.85 -0.86 1.86
N LEU A 45 -23.44 -1.39 3.02
CA LEU A 45 -23.69 -2.79 3.38
C LEU A 45 -25.19 -3.10 3.53
N SER A 46 -26.02 -2.12 3.87
CA SER A 46 -27.46 -2.31 4.07
C SER A 46 -28.19 -2.73 2.79
N THR A 47 -27.64 -2.35 1.62
CA THR A 47 -28.20 -2.65 0.32
C THR A 47 -27.79 -4.00 -0.25
N LEU A 48 -26.80 -4.66 0.38
CA LEU A 48 -26.16 -5.88 -0.13
C LEU A 48 -26.75 -7.16 0.49
N ARG A 49 -26.71 -8.23 -0.27
CA ARG A 49 -27.18 -9.56 0.17
C ARG A 49 -26.09 -10.61 0.00
N PRO A 50 -25.41 -11.01 1.11
CA PRO A 50 -24.41 -12.09 1.06
C PRO A 50 -25.06 -13.46 0.73
N PRO A 51 -24.30 -14.44 0.24
CA PRO A 51 -22.87 -14.41 -0.06
C PRO A 51 -22.55 -13.64 -1.35
N PHE A 52 -21.32 -13.11 -1.40
CA PHE A 52 -20.81 -12.42 -2.59
C PHE A 52 -20.05 -13.39 -3.49
N ARG A 53 -20.09 -13.15 -4.78
CA ARG A 53 -19.44 -14.00 -5.78
C ARG A 53 -18.64 -13.15 -6.76
N VAL A 54 -17.36 -13.47 -6.91
CA VAL A 54 -16.52 -12.94 -7.98
C VAL A 54 -16.64 -13.86 -9.18
N THR A 55 -17.00 -13.33 -10.33
CA THR A 55 -17.14 -14.08 -11.57
C THR A 55 -16.67 -13.26 -12.76
N THR A 56 -16.77 -13.83 -13.96
CA THR A 56 -16.43 -13.14 -15.19
C THR A 56 -17.60 -13.14 -16.15
N VAL A 57 -17.79 -12.00 -16.85
CA VAL A 57 -18.89 -11.78 -17.81
C VAL A 57 -18.37 -11.37 -19.19
N SER A 58 -19.24 -11.45 -20.20
CA SER A 58 -18.95 -10.94 -21.55
C SER A 58 -19.14 -9.42 -21.63
N SER A 59 -18.66 -8.80 -22.71
CA SER A 59 -18.81 -7.35 -22.97
C SER A 59 -20.26 -6.89 -23.08
N GLY A 60 -21.20 -7.78 -23.43
CA GLY A 60 -22.62 -7.48 -23.53
C GLY A 60 -23.39 -7.53 -22.20
N PHE A 61 -22.76 -7.96 -21.11
CA PHE A 61 -23.39 -7.95 -19.77
C PHE A 61 -23.67 -6.52 -19.35
N SER A 62 -24.86 -6.26 -18.79
CA SER A 62 -25.32 -4.91 -18.46
C SER A 62 -25.66 -4.78 -16.99
N PHE A 63 -25.45 -3.58 -16.45
CA PHE A 63 -25.88 -3.14 -15.12
C PHE A 63 -25.93 -1.61 -15.08
N THR A 64 -26.51 -1.04 -14.03
CA THR A 64 -26.52 0.42 -13.82
C THR A 64 -25.28 0.84 -13.04
N PRO A 65 -24.30 1.53 -13.68
CA PRO A 65 -23.09 1.97 -13.00
C PRO A 65 -23.35 3.17 -12.08
N LEU A 66 -22.46 3.37 -11.11
CA LEU A 66 -22.48 4.51 -10.19
C LEU A 66 -22.59 5.83 -10.96
N ALA A 67 -23.42 6.76 -10.44
CA ALA A 67 -23.72 8.06 -11.05
C ALA A 67 -24.43 7.97 -12.43
N SER A 68 -25.04 6.84 -12.75
CA SER A 68 -25.89 6.67 -13.93
C SER A 68 -27.32 6.32 -13.53
N MET A 69 -28.28 6.77 -14.34
CA MET A 69 -29.70 6.35 -14.22
C MET A 69 -30.06 5.22 -15.19
N GLU A 70 -29.19 4.93 -16.14
CA GLU A 70 -29.44 3.96 -17.21
C GLU A 70 -28.57 2.72 -17.04
N GLU A 71 -29.13 1.59 -17.43
CA GLU A 71 -28.38 0.36 -17.57
C GLU A 71 -27.44 0.46 -18.78
N MET A 72 -26.18 0.05 -18.58
CA MET A 72 -25.14 0.11 -19.61
C MET A 72 -24.42 -1.23 -19.69
N SER A 73 -24.13 -1.68 -20.92
CA SER A 73 -23.27 -2.84 -21.12
C SER A 73 -21.81 -2.52 -20.72
N ILE A 74 -21.02 -3.55 -20.42
CA ILE A 74 -19.58 -3.39 -20.15
C ILE A 74 -18.89 -2.62 -21.27
N GLU A 75 -19.20 -2.94 -22.54
CA GLU A 75 -18.65 -2.25 -23.70
C GLU A 75 -19.04 -0.76 -23.70
N LYS A 76 -20.31 -0.45 -23.42
CA LYS A 76 -20.79 0.94 -23.34
C LYS A 76 -20.15 1.68 -22.17
N ILE A 77 -19.95 1.02 -21.02
CA ILE A 77 -19.25 1.61 -19.86
C ILE A 77 -17.81 1.99 -20.26
N LEU A 78 -17.06 1.08 -20.88
CA LEU A 78 -15.67 1.32 -21.27
C LEU A 78 -15.48 2.39 -22.33
N THR A 79 -16.51 2.65 -23.15
CA THR A 79 -16.43 3.59 -24.27
C THR A 79 -17.13 4.94 -24.03
N HIS A 80 -18.11 5.01 -23.12
CA HIS A 80 -18.94 6.21 -22.94
C HIS A 80 -18.97 6.72 -21.50
N HIS A 81 -18.79 5.85 -20.49
CA HIS A 81 -18.79 6.31 -19.11
C HIS A 81 -17.45 6.96 -18.76
N PRO A 82 -17.40 8.14 -18.08
CA PRO A 82 -16.14 8.85 -17.78
C PRO A 82 -15.09 7.97 -17.11
N LYS A 83 -15.46 7.22 -16.06
CA LYS A 83 -14.55 6.28 -15.38
C LYS A 83 -14.18 5.08 -16.25
N GLY A 84 -15.08 4.64 -17.13
CA GLY A 84 -14.81 3.61 -18.11
C GLY A 84 -13.69 4.03 -19.06
N ILE A 85 -13.83 5.21 -19.68
CA ILE A 85 -12.84 5.78 -20.61
C ILE A 85 -11.48 5.97 -19.90
N GLU A 86 -11.49 6.53 -18.68
CA GLU A 86 -10.28 6.79 -17.91
C GLU A 86 -9.46 5.51 -17.64
N TYR A 87 -10.14 4.41 -17.31
CA TYR A 87 -9.50 3.15 -16.90
C TYR A 87 -9.62 2.01 -17.91
N ALA A 88 -10.20 2.23 -19.11
CA ALA A 88 -10.33 1.22 -20.17
C ALA A 88 -8.99 0.54 -20.52
N HIS A 89 -7.89 1.27 -20.42
CA HIS A 89 -6.54 0.76 -20.70
C HIS A 89 -6.14 -0.42 -19.79
N LEU A 90 -6.74 -0.55 -18.61
CA LEU A 90 -6.49 -1.67 -17.69
C LEU A 90 -7.17 -2.97 -18.14
N MET A 91 -8.10 -2.88 -19.12
CA MET A 91 -8.91 -3.98 -19.63
C MET A 91 -8.63 -4.35 -21.09
N GLN A 92 -7.58 -3.77 -21.72
CA GLN A 92 -7.32 -3.93 -23.16
C GLN A 92 -7.13 -5.39 -23.61
N ASP A 93 -6.48 -6.21 -22.77
CA ASP A 93 -6.15 -7.61 -23.10
C ASP A 93 -7.11 -8.62 -22.46
N VAL A 94 -8.22 -8.14 -21.87
CA VAL A 94 -9.17 -8.97 -21.13
C VAL A 94 -10.30 -9.41 -22.01
N LYS A 95 -10.48 -10.72 -22.18
CA LYS A 95 -11.60 -11.31 -22.97
C LYS A 95 -12.88 -11.49 -22.17
N LYS A 96 -12.78 -11.67 -20.87
CA LYS A 96 -13.90 -11.80 -19.94
C LYS A 96 -13.67 -10.83 -18.78
N PHE A 97 -14.65 -10.05 -18.44
CA PHE A 97 -14.57 -8.95 -17.50
C PHE A 97 -14.93 -9.40 -16.09
N PRO A 98 -14.09 -9.11 -15.08
CA PRO A 98 -14.40 -9.47 -13.69
C PRO A 98 -15.59 -8.65 -13.18
N ILE A 99 -16.46 -9.29 -12.41
CA ILE A 99 -17.60 -8.64 -11.78
C ILE A 99 -17.84 -9.25 -10.40
N ILE A 100 -18.31 -8.43 -9.47
CA ILE A 100 -18.69 -8.88 -8.13
C ILE A 100 -20.21 -8.78 -8.02
N LEU A 101 -20.83 -9.88 -7.64
CA LEU A 101 -22.28 -10.05 -7.52
C LEU A 101 -22.64 -10.41 -6.09
N ASP A 102 -23.82 -10.01 -5.66
CA ASP A 102 -24.44 -10.51 -4.43
C ASP A 102 -25.27 -11.80 -4.71
N SER A 103 -25.97 -12.29 -3.67
CA SER A 103 -26.79 -13.50 -3.77
C SER A 103 -28.05 -13.34 -4.66
N GLU A 104 -28.45 -12.09 -4.95
CA GLU A 104 -29.56 -11.75 -5.84
C GLU A 104 -29.10 -11.43 -7.26
N ASP A 105 -27.82 -11.73 -7.60
CA ASP A 105 -27.17 -11.41 -8.87
C ASP A 105 -27.09 -9.91 -9.19
N LYS A 106 -27.21 -9.03 -8.18
CA LYS A 106 -26.98 -7.60 -8.34
C LYS A 106 -25.50 -7.27 -8.36
N VAL A 107 -25.09 -6.34 -9.21
CA VAL A 107 -23.69 -5.98 -9.40
C VAL A 107 -23.21 -5.02 -8.32
N LEU A 108 -22.29 -5.46 -7.46
CA LEU A 108 -21.59 -4.58 -6.52
C LEU A 108 -20.59 -3.69 -7.25
N SER A 109 -19.71 -4.33 -8.01
CA SER A 109 -18.67 -3.60 -8.73
C SER A 109 -18.23 -4.32 -10.01
N PHE A 110 -17.75 -3.52 -10.95
CA PHE A 110 -16.99 -3.91 -12.12
C PHE A 110 -15.53 -3.44 -11.91
N PRO A 111 -14.70 -4.22 -11.17
CA PRO A 111 -13.35 -3.79 -10.88
C PRO A 111 -12.43 -3.86 -12.11
N PRO A 112 -11.45 -2.95 -12.23
CA PRO A 112 -11.15 -1.82 -11.36
C PRO A 112 -11.87 -0.53 -11.78
N ILE A 113 -12.96 -0.61 -12.53
CA ILE A 113 -13.58 0.50 -13.26
C ILE A 113 -14.57 1.27 -12.39
N ILE A 114 -15.69 0.61 -11.97
CA ILE A 114 -16.80 1.32 -11.34
C ILE A 114 -17.70 0.40 -10.51
N ASN A 115 -18.33 0.96 -9.47
CA ASN A 115 -19.32 0.27 -8.65
C ASN A 115 -20.71 0.31 -9.28
N GLY A 116 -21.61 -0.55 -8.81
CA GLY A 116 -23.04 -0.53 -9.14
C GLY A 116 -23.76 0.61 -8.41
N SER A 117 -24.77 1.21 -9.05
CA SER A 117 -25.50 2.36 -8.50
C SER A 117 -26.27 2.03 -7.20
N HIS A 118 -26.76 0.80 -7.04
CA HIS A 118 -27.54 0.39 -5.86
C HIS A 118 -26.70 0.27 -4.58
N THR A 119 -25.38 0.26 -4.69
CA THR A 119 -24.46 0.17 -3.55
C THR A 119 -23.92 1.53 -3.10
N THR A 120 -24.50 2.61 -3.63
CA THR A 120 -24.02 3.98 -3.40
C THR A 120 -24.05 4.33 -1.93
N VAL A 121 -22.92 4.78 -1.42
CA VAL A 121 -22.78 5.31 -0.06
C VAL A 121 -23.45 6.68 0.02
N SER A 122 -24.21 6.91 1.08
CA SER A 122 -24.92 8.16 1.36
C SER A 122 -24.63 8.66 2.77
N GLU A 123 -25.10 9.85 3.12
CA GLU A 123 -25.01 10.43 4.47
C GLU A 123 -25.66 9.55 5.54
N GLU A 124 -26.58 8.67 5.17
CA GLU A 124 -27.25 7.75 6.10
C GLU A 124 -26.53 6.40 6.27
N THR A 125 -25.48 6.15 5.48
CA THR A 125 -24.71 4.91 5.55
C THR A 125 -23.84 4.89 6.80
N THR A 126 -24.03 3.89 7.66
CA THR A 126 -23.22 3.64 8.87
C THR A 126 -22.47 2.31 8.79
N ASP A 127 -22.93 1.40 7.94
CA ASP A 127 -22.34 0.09 7.73
C ASP A 127 -21.76 -0.02 6.33
N PHE A 128 -20.47 -0.29 6.25
CA PHE A 128 -19.74 -0.27 5.01
C PHE A 128 -19.21 -1.65 4.65
N PHE A 129 -19.39 -2.04 3.40
CA PHE A 129 -18.70 -3.15 2.78
C PHE A 129 -17.56 -2.62 1.93
N ILE A 130 -16.36 -3.18 2.05
CA ILE A 130 -15.19 -2.73 1.31
C ILE A 130 -14.65 -3.90 0.52
N ASP A 131 -14.62 -3.78 -0.80
CA ASP A 131 -13.92 -4.70 -1.68
C ASP A 131 -12.60 -4.10 -2.15
N VAL A 132 -11.56 -4.90 -2.21
CA VAL A 132 -10.28 -4.50 -2.79
C VAL A 132 -9.82 -5.58 -3.75
N THR A 133 -9.64 -5.20 -5.00
CA THR A 133 -9.24 -6.08 -6.08
C THR A 133 -7.98 -5.56 -6.76
N GLY A 134 -7.13 -6.43 -7.26
CA GLY A 134 -5.90 -6.01 -7.94
C GLY A 134 -4.93 -7.14 -8.21
N TRP A 135 -3.80 -6.78 -8.82
CA TRP A 135 -2.73 -7.71 -9.17
C TRP A 135 -1.63 -7.84 -8.10
N ASP A 136 -1.63 -6.95 -7.11
CA ASP A 136 -0.66 -6.98 -6.02
C ASP A 136 -1.37 -7.23 -4.68
N ARG A 137 -1.19 -8.44 -4.14
CA ARG A 137 -1.85 -8.86 -2.90
C ARG A 137 -1.47 -7.98 -1.71
N ARG A 138 -0.22 -7.52 -1.63
CA ARG A 138 0.25 -6.66 -0.53
C ARG A 138 -0.41 -5.28 -0.60
N ALA A 139 -0.49 -4.70 -1.80
CA ALA A 139 -1.18 -3.44 -2.02
C ALA A 139 -2.67 -3.56 -1.69
N CYS A 140 -3.32 -4.67 -2.06
CA CYS A 140 -4.72 -4.93 -1.73
C CYS A 140 -4.94 -5.06 -0.22
N GLU A 141 -4.15 -5.89 0.47
CA GLU A 141 -4.25 -6.09 1.93
C GLU A 141 -3.99 -4.78 2.69
N ALA A 142 -2.96 -4.02 2.31
CA ALA A 142 -2.64 -2.75 2.95
C ALA A 142 -3.73 -1.69 2.71
N SER A 143 -4.23 -1.57 1.48
CA SER A 143 -5.30 -0.63 1.13
C SER A 143 -6.59 -0.94 1.90
N LEU A 144 -6.97 -2.21 1.97
CA LEU A 144 -8.14 -2.65 2.73
C LEU A 144 -8.00 -2.29 4.22
N LEU A 145 -6.86 -2.61 4.83
CA LEU A 145 -6.61 -2.31 6.24
C LEU A 145 -6.63 -0.81 6.52
N LEU A 146 -6.00 0.01 5.67
CA LEU A 146 -5.96 1.47 5.85
C LEU A 146 -7.35 2.08 5.82
N VAL A 147 -8.24 1.64 4.91
CA VAL A 147 -9.63 2.10 4.87
C VAL A 147 -10.39 1.61 6.10
N CYS A 148 -10.28 0.33 6.47
CA CYS A 148 -10.95 -0.21 7.65
C CYS A 148 -10.50 0.48 8.94
N LEU A 149 -9.21 0.71 9.12
CA LEU A 149 -8.65 1.38 10.29
C LEU A 149 -9.11 2.84 10.40
N SER A 150 -9.19 3.57 9.28
CA SER A 150 -9.70 4.95 9.29
C SER A 150 -11.16 5.04 9.76
N MET A 151 -11.97 4.02 9.46
CA MET A 151 -13.35 3.91 9.95
C MET A 151 -13.39 3.46 11.41
N SER A 152 -12.46 2.59 11.84
CA SER A 152 -12.36 2.13 13.24
C SER A 152 -11.99 3.27 14.18
N GLU A 153 -11.19 4.24 13.76
CA GLU A 153 -10.89 5.48 14.53
C GLU A 153 -12.16 6.32 14.80
N ARG A 154 -13.23 6.07 14.04
CA ARG A 154 -14.56 6.65 14.23
C ARG A 154 -15.54 5.71 14.96
N GLY A 155 -15.01 4.75 15.69
CA GLY A 155 -15.80 3.79 16.47
C GLY A 155 -16.36 2.62 15.66
N GLY A 156 -16.06 2.51 14.38
CA GLY A 156 -16.52 1.40 13.56
C GLY A 156 -15.90 0.06 13.97
N GLU A 157 -16.70 -0.99 13.94
CA GLU A 157 -16.29 -2.36 14.24
C GLU A 157 -15.90 -3.09 12.94
N ILE A 158 -14.66 -3.56 12.88
CA ILE A 158 -14.15 -4.30 11.72
C ILE A 158 -14.58 -5.76 11.83
N GLU A 159 -15.32 -6.26 10.84
CA GLU A 159 -15.67 -7.67 10.70
C GLU A 159 -14.86 -8.30 9.58
N SER A 160 -14.29 -9.47 9.84
CA SER A 160 -13.62 -10.26 8.81
C SER A 160 -14.61 -11.09 7.99
N ILE A 161 -14.33 -11.26 6.72
CA ILE A 161 -15.11 -12.05 5.77
C ILE A 161 -14.32 -13.30 5.43
N GLN A 162 -14.97 -14.42 5.36
CA GLN A 162 -14.40 -15.65 4.84
C GLN A 162 -14.38 -15.60 3.31
N LEU A 163 -13.18 -15.69 2.75
CA LEU A 163 -12.96 -15.81 1.31
C LEU A 163 -12.66 -17.27 0.98
N ASN A 164 -13.30 -17.77 -0.09
CA ASN A 164 -13.01 -19.05 -0.68
C ASN A 164 -12.29 -18.79 -2.00
N ASP A 165 -11.05 -19.23 -2.11
CA ASP A 165 -10.28 -19.11 -3.33
C ASP A 165 -10.68 -20.19 -4.35
N THR A 166 -10.31 -19.99 -5.62
CA THR A 166 -10.52 -20.94 -6.72
C THR A 166 -9.86 -22.29 -6.47
N ASP A 167 -8.76 -22.32 -5.70
CA ASP A 167 -8.03 -23.53 -5.34
C ASP A 167 -8.64 -24.26 -4.12
N GLY A 168 -9.76 -23.75 -3.59
CA GLY A 168 -10.46 -24.29 -2.43
C GLY A 168 -9.86 -23.90 -1.08
N GLU A 169 -8.85 -23.06 -1.05
CA GLU A 169 -8.32 -22.47 0.18
C GLU A 169 -9.30 -21.47 0.78
N GLN A 170 -9.42 -21.51 2.10
CA GLN A 170 -10.27 -20.58 2.86
C GLN A 170 -9.40 -19.69 3.73
N TYR A 171 -9.67 -18.39 3.71
CA TYR A 171 -8.98 -17.44 4.57
C TYR A 171 -9.88 -16.28 4.96
N LEU A 172 -9.55 -15.64 6.08
CA LEU A 172 -10.24 -14.46 6.57
C LEU A 172 -9.62 -13.19 6.00
N SER A 173 -10.44 -12.21 5.66
CA SER A 173 -10.04 -10.87 5.22
C SER A 173 -10.90 -9.79 5.90
N PRO A 174 -10.31 -8.69 6.41
CA PRO A 174 -8.86 -8.45 6.50
C PRO A 174 -8.19 -9.34 7.54
N LYS A 175 -6.88 -9.57 7.35
CA LYS A 175 -6.01 -10.17 8.37
C LYS A 175 -5.50 -9.07 9.30
N GLY A 176 -5.82 -9.19 10.59
CA GLY A 176 -5.40 -8.19 11.59
C GLY A 176 -4.03 -8.44 12.22
N GLU A 177 -3.50 -9.68 12.13
CA GLU A 177 -2.25 -10.02 12.80
C GLU A 177 -1.07 -9.27 12.20
N ALA A 178 -0.22 -8.75 13.10
CA ALA A 178 1.06 -8.15 12.73
C ALA A 178 1.98 -9.18 12.08
N ILE A 179 2.92 -8.71 11.28
CA ILE A 179 3.94 -9.56 10.63
C ILE A 179 5.21 -9.52 11.48
N THR A 180 5.71 -10.71 11.84
CA THR A 180 6.99 -10.84 12.54
C THR A 180 8.14 -10.85 11.55
N HIS A 181 9.10 -9.96 11.75
CA HIS A 181 10.33 -9.83 10.98
C HIS A 181 11.54 -10.23 11.82
N ARG A 182 12.51 -10.89 11.20
CA ARG A 182 13.78 -11.25 11.80
C ARG A 182 14.81 -10.20 11.40
N VAL A 183 15.38 -9.51 12.39
CA VAL A 183 16.34 -8.42 12.15
C VAL A 183 17.66 -8.75 12.87
N PRO A 184 18.76 -8.98 12.13
CA PRO A 184 20.06 -9.23 12.77
C PRO A 184 20.56 -8.01 13.56
N ASP A 185 21.04 -8.20 14.78
CA ASP A 185 21.66 -7.13 15.57
C ASP A 185 22.87 -6.53 14.84
N SER A 186 23.65 -7.38 14.17
CA SER A 186 24.78 -6.95 13.34
C SER A 186 24.38 -6.03 12.18
N LEU A 187 23.16 -6.15 11.64
CA LEU A 187 22.62 -5.25 10.62
C LEU A 187 22.36 -3.86 11.20
N ILE A 188 21.73 -3.81 12.39
CA ILE A 188 21.46 -2.55 13.10
C ILE A 188 22.77 -1.82 13.37
N GLN A 189 23.75 -2.52 13.97
CA GLN A 189 25.05 -1.94 14.28
C GLN A 189 25.81 -1.46 13.03
N LYS A 190 25.73 -2.22 11.93
CA LYS A 190 26.41 -1.88 10.68
C LYS A 190 25.85 -0.59 10.05
N ILE A 191 24.52 -0.42 10.07
CA ILE A 191 23.87 0.74 9.44
C ILE A 191 23.93 1.96 10.34
N LEU A 192 23.58 1.82 11.61
CA LEU A 192 23.54 2.95 12.55
C LEU A 192 24.94 3.33 13.09
N GLY A 193 25.92 2.43 12.99
CA GLY A 193 27.27 2.65 13.49
C GLY A 193 27.38 2.63 15.03
N ILE A 194 26.33 2.23 15.73
CA ILE A 194 26.24 2.15 17.19
C ILE A 194 25.59 0.83 17.63
N LYS A 195 25.83 0.46 18.87
CA LYS A 195 25.12 -0.62 19.55
C LYS A 195 24.03 0.01 20.42
N LEU A 196 22.78 -0.35 20.16
CA LEU A 196 21.64 0.12 20.96
C LEU A 196 21.46 -0.75 22.22
N ALA A 197 21.11 -0.12 23.35
CA ALA A 197 20.60 -0.86 24.50
C ALA A 197 19.21 -1.42 24.21
N SER A 198 18.84 -2.55 24.84
CA SER A 198 17.54 -3.20 24.60
C SER A 198 16.34 -2.27 24.86
N GLY A 199 16.47 -1.36 25.85
CA GLY A 199 15.44 -0.36 26.16
C GLY A 199 15.26 0.68 25.04
N ASP A 200 16.38 1.16 24.46
CA ASP A 200 16.36 2.13 23.36
C ASP A 200 15.82 1.48 22.09
N LEU A 201 16.21 0.24 21.81
CA LEU A 201 15.70 -0.53 20.68
C LEU A 201 14.17 -0.69 20.77
N SER A 202 13.67 -1.20 21.90
CA SER A 202 12.25 -1.40 22.14
C SER A 202 11.45 -0.10 22.06
N SER A 203 11.98 0.98 22.68
CA SER A 203 11.35 2.30 22.63
C SER A 203 11.29 2.86 21.21
N SER A 204 12.37 2.70 20.45
CA SER A 204 12.44 3.18 19.06
C SER A 204 11.41 2.48 18.16
N ILE A 205 11.35 1.15 18.25
CA ILE A 205 10.37 0.34 17.49
C ILE A 205 8.95 0.71 17.87
N LYS A 206 8.66 0.91 19.17
CA LYS A 206 7.33 1.29 19.66
C LYS A 206 6.87 2.64 19.10
N LYS A 207 7.74 3.63 18.99
CA LYS A 207 7.43 4.94 18.39
C LYS A 207 7.04 4.83 16.92
N MET A 208 7.51 3.80 16.22
CA MET A 208 7.19 3.52 14.82
C MET A 208 6.02 2.55 14.65
N GLY A 209 5.29 2.25 15.72
CA GLY A 209 4.10 1.38 15.70
C GLY A 209 4.41 -0.11 15.72
N GLY A 210 5.67 -0.50 15.87
CA GLY A 210 6.09 -1.90 16.00
C GLY A 210 6.19 -2.37 17.45
N THR A 211 6.48 -3.66 17.62
CA THR A 211 6.73 -4.29 18.94
C THR A 211 7.93 -5.22 18.84
N LEU A 212 8.90 -5.03 19.73
CA LEU A 212 9.97 -6.00 19.95
C LEU A 212 9.42 -7.17 20.76
N GLU A 213 9.29 -8.36 20.14
CA GLU A 213 8.82 -9.55 20.85
C GLU A 213 9.94 -10.22 21.65
N GLU A 214 11.07 -10.45 20.99
CA GLU A 214 12.17 -11.22 21.55
C GLU A 214 13.52 -10.80 20.93
N SER A 215 14.56 -10.89 21.73
CA SER A 215 15.95 -10.85 21.27
C SER A 215 16.61 -12.18 21.63
N ARG A 216 17.05 -12.94 20.64
CA ARG A 216 17.54 -14.30 20.84
C ARG A 216 18.74 -14.62 19.99
N THR A 217 19.41 -15.74 20.29
CA THR A 217 20.46 -16.28 19.43
C THR A 217 19.81 -17.08 18.31
N VAL A 218 20.26 -16.86 17.08
CA VAL A 218 19.77 -17.57 15.88
C VAL A 218 20.12 -19.05 15.97
N THR A 219 19.12 -19.91 15.87
CA THR A 219 19.25 -21.37 15.87
C THR A 219 19.05 -21.99 14.51
N ASP A 220 18.36 -21.28 13.61
CA ASP A 220 18.00 -21.74 12.26
C ASP A 220 18.34 -20.67 11.21
N GLY A 221 19.08 -21.04 10.20
CA GLY A 221 19.50 -20.10 9.15
C GLY A 221 20.80 -20.56 8.47
N PRO A 222 21.38 -19.70 7.61
CA PRO A 222 22.65 -19.99 6.99
C PRO A 222 23.78 -20.00 8.03
N ASN A 223 24.76 -20.89 7.85
CA ASN A 223 25.97 -20.92 8.69
C ASN A 223 26.92 -19.75 8.42
N GLN A 224 26.84 -19.17 7.23
CA GLN A 224 27.60 -18.00 6.83
C GLN A 224 26.68 -16.98 6.19
N ARG A 225 26.98 -15.70 6.39
CA ARG A 225 26.21 -14.60 5.83
C ARG A 225 26.32 -14.60 4.30
N GLY A 226 25.24 -14.98 3.63
CA GLY A 226 25.11 -14.90 2.17
C GLY A 226 24.72 -13.49 1.73
N ARG A 227 23.72 -12.92 2.40
CA ARG A 227 23.32 -11.53 2.26
C ARG A 227 23.64 -10.79 3.54
N TRP A 228 23.93 -9.51 3.45
CA TRP A 228 24.24 -8.68 4.62
C TRP A 228 23.09 -8.58 5.66
N SER A 229 21.88 -8.90 5.25
CA SER A 229 20.65 -8.95 6.06
C SER A 229 20.28 -10.34 6.58
N ASP A 230 21.05 -11.38 6.27
CA ASP A 230 20.71 -12.72 6.71
C ASP A 230 20.97 -12.89 8.22
N CYS A 231 20.06 -13.58 8.91
CA CYS A 231 20.25 -14.01 10.29
C CYS A 231 21.10 -15.28 10.29
N VAL A 232 22.30 -15.19 10.82
CA VAL A 232 23.30 -16.29 10.80
C VAL A 232 23.28 -17.03 12.12
N VAL A 233 23.35 -18.37 12.07
CA VAL A 233 23.38 -19.24 13.27
C VAL A 233 24.49 -18.80 14.23
N GLY A 234 24.15 -18.64 15.52
CA GLY A 234 25.04 -18.19 16.59
C GLY A 234 25.12 -16.68 16.78
N GLU A 235 24.59 -15.87 15.85
CA GLU A 235 24.46 -14.41 16.03
C GLU A 235 23.17 -14.05 16.77
N VAL A 236 23.06 -12.80 17.22
CA VAL A 236 21.84 -12.26 17.84
C VAL A 236 20.89 -11.74 16.77
N GLU A 237 19.62 -12.09 16.87
CA GLU A 237 18.53 -11.51 16.10
C GLU A 237 17.44 -10.94 17.01
N HIS A 238 16.68 -10.03 16.46
CA HIS A 238 15.49 -9.44 17.06
C HIS A 238 14.25 -9.85 16.28
N LEU A 239 13.24 -10.39 16.97
CA LEU A 239 11.92 -10.66 16.41
C LEU A 239 11.06 -9.41 16.63
N ILE A 240 10.72 -8.75 15.54
CA ILE A 240 10.01 -7.47 15.56
C ILE A 240 8.69 -7.63 14.81
N LYS A 241 7.58 -7.37 15.49
CA LYS A 241 6.26 -7.32 14.90
C LYS A 241 5.99 -5.92 14.36
N MET A 242 5.63 -5.86 13.07
CA MET A 242 5.17 -4.65 12.41
C MET A 242 3.72 -4.79 11.97
N PRO A 243 2.91 -3.71 12.05
CA PRO A 243 1.52 -3.75 11.58
C PRO A 243 1.43 -4.18 10.11
N ARG A 244 0.46 -5.01 9.78
CA ARG A 244 0.29 -5.54 8.42
C ARG A 244 -0.01 -4.47 7.36
N TRP A 245 -0.57 -3.33 7.75
CA TRP A 245 -0.80 -2.22 6.82
C TRP A 245 0.49 -1.50 6.38
N ARG A 246 1.62 -1.72 7.07
CA ARG A 246 2.96 -1.23 6.69
C ARG A 246 3.49 -2.03 5.49
N SER A 247 2.96 -1.72 4.30
CA SER A 247 3.39 -2.36 3.05
C SER A 247 4.79 -1.94 2.58
N ASP A 248 5.34 -0.90 3.17
CA ASP A 248 6.69 -0.37 2.97
C ASP A 248 7.79 -1.28 3.56
N ILE A 249 7.47 -2.07 4.58
CA ILE A 249 8.43 -3.00 5.19
C ILE A 249 8.62 -4.23 4.29
N MET A 250 9.64 -4.18 3.46
CA MET A 250 9.98 -5.23 2.50
C MET A 250 11.22 -6.03 2.89
N HIS A 251 12.10 -5.42 3.69
CA HIS A 251 13.39 -5.96 4.03
C HIS A 251 13.77 -5.56 5.48
N PRO A 252 14.59 -6.32 6.21
CA PRO A 252 15.02 -5.95 7.55
C PRO A 252 15.66 -4.56 7.67
N VAL A 253 16.23 -4.03 6.58
CA VAL A 253 16.78 -2.67 6.55
C VAL A 253 15.72 -1.59 6.74
N ASP A 254 14.49 -1.80 6.28
CA ASP A 254 13.39 -0.84 6.44
C ASP A 254 13.05 -0.69 7.93
N ILE A 255 13.16 -1.79 8.69
CA ILE A 255 12.99 -1.76 10.15
C ILE A 255 14.17 -1.06 10.83
N VAL A 256 15.40 -1.22 10.29
CA VAL A 256 16.56 -0.47 10.82
C VAL A 256 16.40 1.04 10.57
N GLU A 257 15.81 1.44 9.46
CA GLU A 257 15.44 2.83 9.21
C GLU A 257 14.41 3.32 10.24
N ASP A 258 13.34 2.55 10.48
CA ASP A 258 12.37 2.84 11.52
C ASP A 258 13.02 2.97 12.92
N ILE A 259 13.96 2.08 13.24
CA ILE A 259 14.73 2.17 14.49
C ILE A 259 15.52 3.48 14.56
N ALA A 260 16.14 3.90 13.45
CA ALA A 260 16.89 5.17 13.39
C ALA A 260 15.96 6.38 13.61
N ILE A 261 14.79 6.38 12.98
CA ILE A 261 13.77 7.42 13.13
C ILE A 261 13.27 7.48 14.58
N GLY A 262 12.90 6.32 15.14
CA GLY A 262 12.38 6.23 16.51
C GLY A 262 13.41 6.57 17.58
N PHE A 263 14.69 6.23 17.36
CA PHE A 263 15.81 6.63 18.20
C PHE A 263 16.09 8.13 18.10
N GLY A 264 15.92 8.69 16.92
CA GLY A 264 16.17 10.08 16.58
C GLY A 264 17.54 10.27 15.93
N PHE A 265 17.58 10.75 14.71
CA PHE A 265 18.84 10.97 13.96
C PHE A 265 19.80 11.90 14.67
N GLN A 266 19.29 12.85 15.45
CA GLN A 266 20.11 13.76 16.27
C GLN A 266 20.91 13.06 17.36
N ASN A 267 20.52 11.84 17.76
CA ASN A 267 21.20 11.04 18.77
C ASN A 267 22.29 10.13 18.17
N LEU A 268 22.34 10.02 16.83
CA LEU A 268 23.36 9.24 16.14
C LEU A 268 24.69 10.01 16.12
N PRO A 269 25.83 9.36 16.40
CA PRO A 269 27.12 10.02 16.41
C PRO A 269 27.54 10.42 14.99
N LEU A 270 27.90 11.67 14.81
CA LEU A 270 28.53 12.15 13.58
C LEU A 270 29.99 11.68 13.55
N LYS A 271 30.29 10.66 12.75
CA LYS A 271 31.66 10.20 12.51
C LYS A 271 32.05 10.54 11.09
N LEU A 272 33.16 11.25 10.95
CA LEU A 272 33.79 11.44 9.65
C LEU A 272 34.43 10.11 9.20
N SER A 273 34.27 9.77 7.92
CA SER A 273 34.98 8.63 7.33
C SER A 273 36.49 8.91 7.41
N THR A 274 37.23 7.94 7.94
CA THR A 274 38.70 7.97 7.92
C THR A 274 39.28 7.40 6.64
N THR A 275 38.42 6.98 5.71
CA THR A 275 38.85 6.43 4.43
C THR A 275 39.36 7.55 3.52
N HIS A 276 40.65 7.51 3.20
CA HIS A 276 41.20 8.36 2.15
C HIS A 276 40.63 7.91 0.81
N LEU A 277 39.85 8.77 0.18
CA LEU A 277 39.34 8.55 -1.18
C LEU A 277 40.39 9.14 -2.15
N ASP A 278 41.32 8.34 -2.61
CA ASP A 278 42.18 8.67 -3.72
C ASP A 278 41.39 8.52 -5.05
N ALA A 279 40.36 9.34 -5.19
CA ALA A 279 39.55 9.36 -6.39
C ALA A 279 40.24 10.22 -7.46
N LEU A 280 40.74 9.59 -8.50
CA LEU A 280 41.14 10.28 -9.70
C LEU A 280 39.91 10.51 -10.62
N PRO A 281 39.66 11.75 -11.04
CA PRO A 281 38.56 12.02 -11.95
C PRO A 281 38.73 11.22 -13.25
N LEU A 282 37.66 10.64 -13.75
CA LEU A 282 37.68 9.97 -15.07
C LEU A 282 38.14 10.94 -16.15
N LYS A 283 38.93 10.45 -17.09
CA LYS A 283 39.44 11.26 -18.24
C LYS A 283 38.29 11.93 -18.99
N SER A 284 37.15 11.23 -19.16
CA SER A 284 35.95 11.77 -19.79
C SER A 284 35.33 12.91 -18.99
N SER A 285 35.33 12.85 -17.67
CA SER A 285 34.78 13.92 -16.78
C SER A 285 35.67 15.16 -16.87
N ASN A 286 37.01 14.99 -16.88
CA ASN A 286 37.96 16.07 -17.08
C ASN A 286 37.80 16.73 -18.46
N LEU A 287 37.57 15.92 -19.50
CA LEU A 287 37.33 16.45 -20.85
C LEU A 287 36.01 17.24 -20.90
N LYS A 288 34.90 16.70 -20.36
CA LYS A 288 33.65 17.42 -20.29
C LYS A 288 33.76 18.75 -19.58
N ARG A 289 34.47 18.80 -18.44
CA ARG A 289 34.71 20.04 -17.70
C ARG A 289 35.45 21.06 -18.53
N ARG A 290 36.57 20.67 -19.18
CA ARG A 290 37.35 21.56 -20.00
C ARG A 290 36.60 22.08 -21.23
N VAL A 291 35.81 21.23 -21.87
CA VAL A 291 34.92 21.63 -22.97
C VAL A 291 33.86 22.62 -22.47
N GLY A 292 33.21 22.34 -21.34
CA GLY A 292 32.21 23.25 -20.72
C GLY A 292 32.84 24.61 -20.38
N GLU A 293 34.04 24.64 -19.79
CA GLU A 293 34.77 25.88 -19.50
C GLU A 293 35.06 26.68 -20.77
N SER A 294 35.54 26.00 -21.85
CA SER A 294 35.81 26.65 -23.12
C SER A 294 34.55 27.24 -23.78
N LEU A 295 33.45 26.49 -23.76
CA LEU A 295 32.19 26.96 -24.33
C LEU A 295 31.60 28.14 -23.53
N ARG A 296 31.70 28.11 -22.20
CA ARG A 296 31.31 29.26 -21.36
C ARG A 296 32.16 30.49 -21.66
N ALA A 297 33.46 30.33 -21.87
CA ALA A 297 34.34 31.43 -22.29
C ALA A 297 33.95 32.02 -23.66
N CYS A 298 33.31 31.24 -24.54
CA CYS A 298 32.74 31.70 -25.80
C CYS A 298 31.35 32.33 -25.66
N GLY A 299 30.83 32.53 -24.43
CA GLY A 299 29.54 33.12 -24.18
C GLY A 299 28.35 32.17 -24.23
N LEU A 300 28.56 30.84 -24.26
CA LEU A 300 27.48 29.86 -24.19
C LEU A 300 27.11 29.57 -22.75
N GLN A 301 25.83 29.37 -22.50
CA GLN A 301 25.32 28.96 -21.18
C GLN A 301 25.14 27.44 -21.14
N GLU A 302 25.73 26.80 -20.12
CA GLU A 302 25.50 25.39 -19.85
C GLU A 302 24.11 25.22 -19.21
N VAL A 303 23.30 24.31 -19.74
CA VAL A 303 21.98 23.97 -19.24
C VAL A 303 21.90 22.47 -18.96
N GLN A 304 21.45 22.12 -17.78
CA GLN A 304 21.12 20.75 -17.41
C GLN A 304 19.60 20.67 -17.25
N SER A 305 18.93 19.98 -18.18
CA SER A 305 17.50 19.72 -18.07
C SER A 305 17.25 18.53 -17.16
N LEU A 306 16.15 18.58 -16.39
CA LEU A 306 15.63 17.42 -15.69
C LEU A 306 15.04 16.47 -16.74
N THR A 307 15.42 15.19 -16.63
CA THR A 307 14.94 14.13 -17.55
C THR A 307 13.53 13.63 -17.21
N LEU A 308 12.83 14.32 -16.35
CA LEU A 308 11.43 14.04 -16.06
C LEU A 308 10.55 14.76 -17.10
N SER A 309 10.11 14.02 -18.09
CA SER A 309 9.10 14.42 -19.09
C SER A 309 7.80 13.70 -18.83
#